data_9f217d05098d1ef2745e1351c3708455
#
_entry.id   9f217d05098d1ef2745e1351c3708455
#
_cell.length_a   1.000
_cell.length_b   1.000
_cell.length_c   1.000
_cell.angle_alpha   90.00
_cell.angle_beta   90.00
_cell.angle_gamma   90.00
#
_symmetry.space_group_name_H-M   'P 1'
#
loop_
_entity.id
_entity.type
_entity.pdbx_description
1 polymer ?
#
loop_
_entity_poly.entity_id
_entity_poly.type
_entity_poly.pdbx_seq_one_letter_code
_entity_poly.pdbx_strand_id
1 'polypeptide(L)'
;FYPENFRINDLCLGLKEKGHKVTVLTGKPNYPKGNFFSGYSFFNNFNEEYKGIKVYRSQIIPRGVANGFNLFLNYISFVFFGSIKLLFMKENFDKIFVYAPSPITVGYIGILASFKFRVKSYLWVHDLWPESVKDAGGINNKLILYLVDLMTRSIYYFYDYILVQSPSFRDYLLNQKVKNSKIAEFKLQLKKL
;
A
#
# COMPACT_ATOMS: atom_id res chain seq x y z
N PHE A 1 3.60 -6.54 -4.86
CA PHE A 1 3.80 -6.62 -6.31
C PHE A 1 4.79 -7.74 -6.61
N TYR A 2 4.78 -8.28 -7.84
CA TYR A 2 5.57 -9.45 -8.21
C TYR A 2 6.92 -9.57 -7.43
N PRO A 3 7.62 -10.73 -7.33
CA PRO A 3 7.38 -11.97 -8.08
C PRO A 3 6.16 -12.79 -7.65
N GLU A 4 5.60 -12.55 -6.48
CA GLU A 4 4.34 -13.18 -6.10
C GLU A 4 3.15 -12.57 -6.86
N ASN A 5 2.11 -13.38 -7.09
CA ASN A 5 0.93 -12.91 -7.79
C ASN A 5 -0.06 -12.27 -6.84
N PHE A 6 -0.24 -10.98 -6.95
CA PHE A 6 -1.21 -10.20 -6.20
C PHE A 6 -2.23 -9.56 -7.15
N ARG A 7 -3.43 -9.29 -6.67
CA ARG A 7 -4.49 -8.58 -7.44
C ARG A 7 -4.02 -7.25 -8.04
N ILE A 8 -3.05 -6.59 -7.41
CA ILE A 8 -2.48 -5.35 -7.93
C ILE A 8 -1.68 -5.57 -9.22
N ASN A 9 -1.10 -6.76 -9.42
CA ASN A 9 -0.39 -7.07 -10.66
C ASN A 9 -1.38 -7.05 -11.85
N ASP A 10 -2.53 -7.69 -11.68
CA ASP A 10 -3.58 -7.74 -12.72
C ASP A 10 -4.16 -6.36 -12.99
N LEU A 11 -4.38 -5.56 -11.94
CA LEU A 11 -4.82 -4.17 -12.09
C LEU A 11 -3.82 -3.34 -12.90
N CYS A 12 -2.53 -3.44 -12.57
CA CYS A 12 -1.48 -2.69 -13.27
C CYS A 12 -1.39 -3.10 -14.76
N LEU A 13 -1.49 -4.38 -15.05
CA LEU A 13 -1.51 -4.90 -16.43
C LEU A 13 -2.76 -4.43 -17.19
N GLY A 14 -3.93 -4.54 -16.59
CA GLY A 14 -5.18 -4.08 -17.19
C GLY A 14 -5.21 -2.57 -17.45
N LEU A 15 -4.61 -1.76 -16.58
CA LEU A 15 -4.44 -0.32 -16.82
C LEU A 15 -3.49 -0.06 -17.99
N LYS A 16 -2.38 -0.80 -18.08
CA LYS A 16 -1.45 -0.71 -19.21
C LYS A 16 -2.12 -1.09 -20.53
N GLU A 17 -2.89 -2.17 -20.56
CA GLU A 17 -3.66 -2.60 -21.75
C GLU A 17 -4.66 -1.53 -22.22
N LYS A 18 -5.18 -0.72 -21.30
CA LYS A 18 -6.05 0.43 -21.59
C LYS A 18 -5.30 1.71 -22.01
N GLY A 19 -3.98 1.61 -22.24
CA GLY A 19 -3.14 2.73 -22.69
C GLY A 19 -2.60 3.63 -21.60
N HIS A 20 -2.78 3.29 -20.31
CA HIS A 20 -2.18 4.06 -19.22
C HIS A 20 -0.70 3.72 -19.05
N LYS A 21 0.13 4.75 -18.82
CA LYS A 21 1.52 4.56 -18.39
C LYS A 21 1.54 4.29 -16.89
N VAL A 22 1.84 3.05 -16.53
CA VAL A 22 1.88 2.61 -15.13
C VAL A 22 3.32 2.57 -14.62
N THR A 23 3.55 3.13 -13.44
CA THR A 23 4.81 3.01 -12.68
C THR A 23 4.48 2.53 -11.27
N VAL A 24 5.24 1.57 -10.78
CA VAL A 24 5.03 0.98 -9.46
C VAL A 24 6.18 1.35 -8.52
N LEU A 25 5.86 1.85 -7.33
CA LEU A 25 6.79 1.96 -6.20
C LEU A 25 6.41 0.91 -5.15
N THR A 26 7.33 0.03 -4.82
CA THR A 26 7.10 -1.06 -3.86
C THR A 26 8.38 -1.42 -3.12
N GLY A 27 8.27 -2.17 -2.02
CA GLY A 27 9.41 -2.73 -1.31
C GLY A 27 10.05 -3.90 -2.06
N LYS A 28 11.24 -4.27 -1.63
CA LYS A 28 11.87 -5.51 -2.09
C LYS A 28 11.09 -6.72 -1.60
N PRO A 29 10.90 -7.76 -2.46
CA PRO A 29 10.05 -8.91 -2.12
C PRO A 29 10.65 -9.73 -0.97
N ASN A 30 9.85 -9.94 0.07
CA ASN A 30 10.21 -10.74 1.25
C ASN A 30 9.03 -11.54 1.82
N TYR A 31 7.85 -11.42 1.23
CA TYR A 31 6.64 -12.18 1.58
C TYR A 31 6.46 -13.35 0.60
N PRO A 32 6.04 -14.55 1.02
CA PRO A 32 5.64 -14.93 2.39
C PRO A 32 6.79 -15.40 3.30
N LYS A 33 7.97 -15.72 2.75
CA LYS A 33 9.07 -16.42 3.44
C LYS A 33 9.75 -15.60 4.55
N GLY A 34 9.52 -14.29 4.61
CA GLY A 34 10.15 -13.40 5.59
C GLY A 34 11.55 -12.91 5.21
N ASN A 35 12.25 -13.60 4.31
CA ASN A 35 13.56 -13.23 3.80
C ASN A 35 13.46 -12.71 2.35
N PHE A 36 14.44 -11.97 1.88
CA PHE A 36 14.49 -11.55 0.49
C PHE A 36 14.47 -12.75 -0.45
N PHE A 37 13.77 -12.58 -1.56
CA PHE A 37 13.82 -13.54 -2.68
C PHE A 37 15.23 -13.56 -3.29
N SER A 38 15.57 -14.67 -3.97
CA SER A 38 16.84 -14.80 -4.68
C SER A 38 17.06 -13.61 -5.63
N GLY A 39 18.26 -13.07 -5.65
CA GLY A 39 18.63 -11.90 -6.42
C GLY A 39 18.28 -10.55 -5.75
N TYR A 40 17.60 -10.54 -4.60
CA TYR A 40 17.33 -9.31 -3.84
C TYR A 40 18.12 -9.28 -2.54
N SER A 41 18.66 -8.12 -2.22
CA SER A 41 19.28 -7.80 -0.93
C SER A 41 18.98 -6.36 -0.54
N PHE A 42 19.37 -5.95 0.66
CA PHE A 42 19.10 -4.57 1.11
C PHE A 42 19.70 -3.53 0.15
N PHE A 43 20.86 -3.78 -0.44
CA PHE A 43 21.61 -2.80 -1.22
C PHE A 43 21.49 -2.92 -2.74
N ASN A 44 21.01 -4.05 -3.29
CA ASN A 44 20.97 -4.26 -4.75
C ASN A 44 19.55 -4.19 -5.33
N ASN A 45 19.43 -4.20 -6.67
CA ASN A 45 18.17 -4.28 -7.44
C ASN A 45 17.13 -3.23 -7.04
N PHE A 46 17.39 -1.98 -7.37
CA PHE A 46 16.50 -0.87 -7.01
C PHE A 46 15.41 -0.57 -8.04
N ASN A 47 15.65 -0.88 -9.31
CA ASN A 47 14.72 -0.61 -10.41
C ASN A 47 14.71 -1.80 -11.34
N GLU A 48 13.53 -2.15 -11.81
CA GLU A 48 13.30 -3.27 -12.72
C GLU A 48 12.09 -3.01 -13.59
N GLU A 49 11.86 -3.89 -14.54
CA GLU A 49 10.71 -3.83 -15.41
C GLU A 49 9.92 -5.15 -15.31
N TYR A 50 8.61 -5.04 -15.19
CA TYR A 50 7.71 -6.17 -15.19
C TYR A 50 6.68 -6.03 -16.30
N LYS A 51 6.79 -6.84 -17.36
CA LYS A 51 5.87 -6.81 -18.52
C LYS A 51 5.67 -5.39 -19.07
N GLY A 52 6.75 -4.61 -19.18
CA GLY A 52 6.74 -3.22 -19.64
C GLY A 52 6.19 -2.20 -18.64
N ILE A 53 6.07 -2.58 -17.37
CA ILE A 53 5.75 -1.68 -16.25
C ILE A 53 7.03 -1.39 -15.48
N LYS A 54 7.37 -0.11 -15.34
CA LYS A 54 8.54 0.31 -14.57
C LYS A 54 8.29 0.12 -13.08
N VAL A 55 9.20 -0.58 -12.39
CA VAL A 55 9.08 -0.90 -10.96
C VAL A 55 10.27 -0.33 -10.20
N TYR A 56 9.98 0.59 -9.30
CA TYR A 56 10.93 1.11 -8.33
C TYR A 56 10.88 0.29 -7.04
N ARG A 57 11.99 -0.37 -6.71
CA ARG A 57 12.14 -1.10 -5.44
C ARG A 57 12.81 -0.20 -4.41
N SER A 58 12.13 0.03 -3.29
CA SER A 58 12.78 0.68 -2.13
C SER A 58 13.39 -0.37 -1.20
N GLN A 59 14.34 0.08 -0.40
CA GLN A 59 14.84 -0.72 0.72
C GLN A 59 13.68 -1.01 1.68
N ILE A 60 13.79 -2.13 2.37
CA ILE A 60 12.87 -2.56 3.40
C ILE A 60 13.60 -3.55 4.32
N ILE A 61 13.36 -3.48 5.62
CA ILE A 61 13.81 -4.54 6.53
C ILE A 61 12.89 -5.75 6.31
N PRO A 62 13.42 -6.94 5.99
CA PRO A 62 12.57 -8.11 5.74
C PRO A 62 11.81 -8.52 7.00
N ARG A 63 10.67 -9.19 6.82
CA ARG A 63 9.75 -9.56 7.93
C ARG A 63 10.34 -10.57 8.91
N GLY A 64 11.38 -11.31 8.52
CA GLY A 64 11.95 -12.37 9.34
C GLY A 64 10.89 -13.41 9.72
N VAL A 65 10.86 -13.77 10.98
CA VAL A 65 9.85 -14.69 11.57
C VAL A 65 8.45 -14.06 11.73
N ALA A 66 8.23 -12.86 11.19
CA ALA A 66 6.95 -12.15 11.18
C ALA A 66 6.31 -11.94 12.57
N ASN A 67 7.11 -11.85 13.63
CA ASN A 67 6.61 -11.39 14.93
C ASN A 67 6.27 -9.90 14.91
N GLY A 68 5.54 -9.41 15.91
CA GLY A 68 5.04 -8.03 15.94
C GLY A 68 6.14 -6.98 15.78
N PHE A 69 7.32 -7.17 16.39
CA PHE A 69 8.44 -6.24 16.29
C PHE A 69 9.06 -6.24 14.87
N ASN A 70 9.28 -7.41 14.28
CA ASN A 70 9.81 -7.52 12.92
C ASN A 70 8.84 -6.95 11.88
N LEU A 71 7.53 -7.16 12.07
CA LEU A 71 6.51 -6.56 11.22
C LEU A 71 6.50 -5.03 11.34
N PHE A 72 6.60 -4.51 12.56
CA PHE A 72 6.71 -3.07 12.80
C PHE A 72 7.93 -2.48 12.09
N LEU A 73 9.12 -3.09 12.23
CA LEU A 73 10.34 -2.64 11.54
C LEU A 73 10.18 -2.72 10.02
N ASN A 74 9.59 -3.80 9.50
CA ASN A 74 9.31 -3.94 8.08
C ASN A 74 8.43 -2.78 7.57
N TYR A 75 7.35 -2.45 8.27
CA TYR A 75 6.40 -1.42 7.89
C TYR A 75 7.01 -0.02 7.94
N ILE A 76 7.69 0.32 9.03
CA ILE A 76 8.32 1.63 9.19
C ILE A 76 9.47 1.82 8.22
N SER A 77 10.31 0.80 8.02
CA SER A 77 11.41 0.88 7.06
C SER A 77 10.89 1.10 5.63
N PHE A 78 9.78 0.46 5.24
CA PHE A 78 9.19 0.71 3.93
C PHE A 78 8.66 2.14 3.79
N VAL A 79 7.97 2.66 4.81
CA VAL A 79 7.50 4.05 4.79
C VAL A 79 8.69 5.00 4.66
N PHE A 80 9.74 4.79 5.45
CA PHE A 80 10.93 5.65 5.44
C PHE A 80 11.67 5.60 4.10
N PHE A 81 12.14 4.44 3.68
CA PHE A 81 12.93 4.31 2.45
C PHE A 81 12.09 4.50 1.19
N GLY A 82 10.82 4.11 1.20
CA GLY A 82 9.88 4.36 0.11
C GLY A 82 9.63 5.85 -0.09
N SER A 83 9.50 6.61 1.00
CA SER A 83 9.38 8.07 0.95
C SER A 83 10.64 8.73 0.39
N ILE A 84 11.82 8.31 0.84
CA ILE A 84 13.09 8.80 0.27
C ILE A 84 13.15 8.49 -1.23
N LYS A 85 12.88 7.24 -1.63
CA LYS A 85 12.87 6.84 -3.04
C LYS A 85 11.92 7.69 -3.86
N LEU A 86 10.69 7.91 -3.34
CA LEU A 86 9.68 8.76 -3.96
C LEU A 86 10.18 10.19 -4.18
N LEU A 87 10.86 10.79 -3.20
CA LEU A 87 11.36 12.16 -3.31
C LEU A 87 12.37 12.33 -4.45
N PHE A 88 13.13 11.28 -4.79
CA PHE A 88 14.10 11.29 -5.89
C PHE A 88 13.50 10.87 -7.24
N MET A 89 12.24 10.47 -7.32
CA MET A 89 11.56 10.21 -8.60
C MET A 89 11.34 11.53 -9.34
N LYS A 90 11.74 11.56 -10.62
CA LYS A 90 11.68 12.75 -11.48
C LYS A 90 10.51 12.72 -12.47
N GLU A 91 9.81 11.58 -12.56
CA GLU A 91 8.63 11.42 -13.42
C GLU A 91 7.47 12.28 -12.92
N ASN A 92 6.59 12.69 -13.83
CA ASN A 92 5.31 13.28 -13.52
C ASN A 92 4.21 12.22 -13.60
N PHE A 93 3.22 12.37 -12.72
CA PHE A 93 2.07 11.46 -12.65
C PHE A 93 0.77 12.27 -12.63
N ASP A 94 -0.30 11.71 -13.21
CA ASP A 94 -1.63 12.34 -13.21
C ASP A 94 -2.48 11.88 -12.03
N LYS A 95 -2.18 10.73 -11.46
CA LYS A 95 -2.90 10.11 -10.34
C LYS A 95 -1.98 9.23 -9.49
N ILE A 96 -2.27 9.18 -8.21
CA ILE A 96 -1.61 8.26 -7.27
C ILE A 96 -2.63 7.23 -6.83
N PHE A 97 -2.31 5.95 -7.03
CA PHE A 97 -3.12 4.83 -6.58
C PHE A 97 -2.34 3.99 -5.58
N VAL A 98 -2.88 3.82 -4.39
CA VAL A 98 -2.26 3.04 -3.32
C VAL A 98 -3.06 1.79 -3.07
N TYR A 99 -2.43 0.64 -3.23
CA TYR A 99 -2.94 -0.67 -2.85
C TYR A 99 -2.51 -0.98 -1.42
N ALA A 100 -3.45 -1.04 -0.51
CA ALA A 100 -3.21 -1.24 0.92
C ALA A 100 -3.81 -2.57 1.42
N PRO A 101 -3.16 -3.73 1.11
CA PRO A 101 -3.62 -5.02 1.64
C PRO A 101 -3.37 -5.15 3.14
N SER A 102 -2.19 -4.82 3.59
CA SER A 102 -1.68 -4.68 4.95
C SER A 102 -0.16 -4.47 4.85
N PRO A 103 0.42 -3.52 5.55
CA PRO A 103 -0.17 -2.57 6.49
C PRO A 103 -0.76 -1.33 5.79
N ILE A 104 -1.70 -0.65 6.46
CA ILE A 104 -2.25 0.61 5.95
C ILE A 104 -1.23 1.75 5.93
N THR A 105 -0.11 1.63 6.65
CA THR A 105 0.97 2.64 6.71
C THR A 105 1.57 2.99 5.35
N VAL A 106 1.45 2.11 4.34
CA VAL A 106 1.80 2.43 2.94
C VAL A 106 1.08 3.68 2.44
N GLY A 107 -0.07 4.01 3.03
CA GLY A 107 -0.84 5.22 2.75
C GLY A 107 -0.05 6.50 2.93
N TYR A 108 0.90 6.57 3.85
CA TYR A 108 1.74 7.77 4.02
C TYR A 108 2.62 8.07 2.80
N ILE A 109 3.13 7.03 2.12
CA ILE A 109 3.88 7.22 0.86
C ILE A 109 2.95 7.81 -0.21
N GLY A 110 1.71 7.34 -0.30
CA GLY A 110 0.72 7.86 -1.23
C GLY A 110 0.33 9.32 -0.96
N ILE A 111 0.21 9.70 0.32
CA ILE A 111 -0.03 11.09 0.74
C ILE A 111 1.15 11.96 0.29
N LEU A 112 2.38 11.56 0.59
CA LEU A 112 3.58 12.28 0.16
C LEU A 112 3.65 12.42 -1.37
N ALA A 113 3.30 11.34 -2.11
CA ALA A 113 3.26 11.35 -3.57
C ALA A 113 2.21 12.34 -4.10
N SER A 114 1.02 12.34 -3.52
CA SER A 114 -0.06 13.28 -3.89
C SER A 114 0.38 14.74 -3.73
N PHE A 115 1.01 15.08 -2.60
CA PHE A 115 1.55 16.41 -2.37
C PHE A 115 2.70 16.77 -3.31
N LYS A 116 3.67 15.85 -3.50
CA LYS A 116 4.82 16.09 -4.38
C LYS A 116 4.40 16.38 -5.82
N PHE A 117 3.51 15.56 -6.36
CA PHE A 117 3.08 15.66 -7.76
C PHE A 117 1.85 16.53 -7.96
N ARG A 118 1.20 16.99 -6.87
CA ARG A 118 -0.02 17.83 -6.87
C ARG A 118 -1.18 17.19 -7.64
N VAL A 119 -1.41 15.91 -7.38
CA VAL A 119 -2.42 15.10 -8.08
C VAL A 119 -3.33 14.37 -7.10
N LYS A 120 -4.49 13.93 -7.60
CA LYS A 120 -5.47 13.16 -6.82
C LYS A 120 -4.94 11.82 -6.39
N SER A 121 -5.27 11.45 -5.14
CA SER A 121 -4.87 10.20 -4.50
C SER A 121 -6.06 9.28 -4.27
N TYR A 122 -5.83 7.99 -4.53
CA TYR A 122 -6.79 6.90 -4.38
C TYR A 122 -6.20 5.83 -3.48
N LEU A 123 -6.86 5.52 -2.37
CA LEU A 123 -6.46 4.46 -1.44
C LEU A 123 -7.41 3.28 -1.57
N TRP A 124 -6.92 2.13 -2.02
CA TRP A 124 -7.69 0.91 -2.06
C TRP A 124 -7.44 0.08 -0.80
N VAL A 125 -8.42 0.11 0.11
CA VAL A 125 -8.35 -0.53 1.43
C VAL A 125 -8.80 -1.98 1.31
N HIS A 126 -7.94 -2.90 1.75
CA HIS A 126 -8.22 -4.34 1.79
C HIS A 126 -8.29 -4.88 3.21
N ASP A 127 -7.81 -4.10 4.18
CA ASP A 127 -7.68 -4.51 5.57
C ASP A 127 -8.11 -3.36 6.49
N LEU A 128 -8.95 -3.65 7.47
CA LEU A 128 -9.53 -2.64 8.36
C LEU A 128 -8.68 -2.53 9.64
N TRP A 129 -7.99 -1.44 9.78
CA TRP A 129 -7.22 -1.12 10.98
C TRP A 129 -8.00 -0.12 11.86
N PRO A 130 -7.98 -0.28 13.19
CA PRO A 130 -7.13 -1.15 14.04
C PRO A 130 -7.63 -2.59 14.22
N GLU A 131 -8.81 -2.98 13.72
CA GLU A 131 -9.42 -4.29 13.99
C GLU A 131 -8.49 -5.44 13.60
N SER A 132 -7.90 -5.39 12.42
CA SER A 132 -6.96 -6.42 11.96
C SER A 132 -5.72 -6.52 12.84
N VAL A 133 -5.27 -5.42 13.43
CA VAL A 133 -4.13 -5.41 14.38
C VAL A 133 -4.52 -6.11 15.67
N LYS A 134 -5.76 -5.93 16.12
CA LYS A 134 -6.30 -6.59 17.29
C LYS A 134 -6.51 -8.08 17.03
N ASP A 135 -7.24 -8.42 15.97
CA ASP A 135 -7.71 -9.78 15.73
C ASP A 135 -6.62 -10.70 15.18
N ALA A 136 -5.89 -10.28 14.16
CA ALA A 136 -4.82 -11.07 13.56
C ALA A 136 -3.45 -10.84 14.23
N GLY A 137 -3.21 -9.66 14.79
CA GLY A 137 -1.95 -9.31 15.47
C GLY A 137 -1.92 -9.69 16.96
N GLY A 138 -3.07 -10.06 17.54
CA GLY A 138 -3.18 -10.41 18.97
C GLY A 138 -2.90 -9.23 19.92
N ILE A 139 -2.91 -7.99 19.43
CA ILE A 139 -2.59 -6.81 20.23
C ILE A 139 -3.86 -6.32 20.94
N ASN A 140 -3.88 -6.47 22.27
CA ASN A 140 -5.02 -6.05 23.11
C ASN A 140 -4.75 -4.78 23.93
N ASN A 141 -3.56 -4.20 23.80
CA ASN A 141 -3.20 -2.97 24.53
C ASN A 141 -4.02 -1.79 23.99
N LYS A 142 -4.88 -1.22 24.83
CA LYS A 142 -5.80 -0.12 24.46
C LYS A 142 -5.08 1.13 23.95
N LEU A 143 -3.93 1.46 24.50
CA LEU A 143 -3.15 2.63 24.06
C LEU A 143 -2.58 2.41 22.65
N ILE A 144 -2.05 1.21 22.38
CA ILE A 144 -1.53 0.86 21.04
C ILE A 144 -2.68 0.92 20.03
N LEU A 145 -3.83 0.30 20.32
CA LEU A 145 -4.98 0.31 19.42
C LEU A 145 -5.51 1.73 19.17
N TYR A 146 -5.52 2.58 20.19
CA TYR A 146 -5.88 3.99 20.04
C TYR A 146 -4.90 4.76 19.13
N LEU A 147 -3.59 4.56 19.29
CA LEU A 147 -2.59 5.19 18.43
C LEU A 147 -2.69 4.69 16.97
N VAL A 148 -2.98 3.40 16.78
CA VAL A 148 -3.23 2.82 15.46
C VAL A 148 -4.51 3.40 14.85
N ASP A 149 -5.56 3.60 15.62
CA ASP A 149 -6.80 4.25 15.16
C ASP A 149 -6.54 5.70 14.71
N LEU A 150 -5.83 6.49 15.52
CA LEU A 150 -5.45 7.86 15.15
C LEU A 150 -4.63 7.90 13.86
N MET A 151 -3.66 7.00 13.74
CA MET A 151 -2.84 6.86 12.53
C MET A 151 -3.71 6.54 11.31
N THR A 152 -4.61 5.58 11.43
CA THR A 152 -5.51 5.15 10.35
C THR A 152 -6.44 6.27 9.91
N ARG A 153 -7.05 6.98 10.87
CA ARG A 153 -7.90 8.15 10.57
C ARG A 153 -7.12 9.26 9.90
N SER A 154 -5.86 9.50 10.31
CA SER A 154 -5.00 10.51 9.65
C SER A 154 -4.77 10.16 8.18
N ILE A 155 -4.53 8.89 7.88
CA ILE A 155 -4.37 8.42 6.49
C ILE A 155 -5.67 8.68 5.71
N TYR A 156 -6.84 8.23 6.21
CA TYR A 156 -8.11 8.45 5.53
C TYR A 156 -8.43 9.94 5.31
N TYR A 157 -8.05 10.79 6.24
CA TYR A 157 -8.29 12.24 6.13
C TYR A 157 -7.60 12.86 4.90
N PHE A 158 -6.36 12.47 4.60
CA PHE A 158 -5.57 13.09 3.54
C PHE A 158 -5.85 12.55 2.14
N TYR A 159 -6.49 11.39 1.99
CA TYR A 159 -6.84 10.88 0.67
C TYR A 159 -8.04 11.60 0.06
N ASP A 160 -8.00 11.78 -1.27
CA ASP A 160 -9.15 12.30 -2.02
C ASP A 160 -10.25 11.25 -2.14
N TYR A 161 -9.88 9.99 -2.44
CA TYR A 161 -10.81 8.88 -2.60
C TYR A 161 -10.32 7.64 -1.86
N ILE A 162 -11.26 6.93 -1.23
CA ILE A 162 -11.02 5.66 -0.56
C ILE A 162 -11.88 4.61 -1.23
N LEU A 163 -11.22 3.60 -1.78
CA LEU A 163 -11.84 2.54 -2.53
C LEU A 163 -12.03 1.32 -1.63
N VAL A 164 -13.25 0.79 -1.60
CA VAL A 164 -13.63 -0.36 -0.77
C VAL A 164 -14.22 -1.47 -1.63
N GLN A 165 -14.11 -2.69 -1.17
CA GLN A 165 -14.52 -3.88 -1.93
C GLN A 165 -15.93 -4.39 -1.58
N SER A 166 -16.57 -3.84 -0.54
CA SER A 166 -17.89 -4.26 -0.12
C SER A 166 -18.62 -3.15 0.66
N PRO A 167 -19.98 -3.25 0.76
CA PRO A 167 -20.77 -2.34 1.59
C PRO A 167 -20.33 -2.32 3.06
N SER A 168 -19.97 -3.45 3.65
CA SER A 168 -19.52 -3.52 5.05
C SER A 168 -18.24 -2.72 5.31
N PHE A 169 -17.31 -2.67 4.35
CA PHE A 169 -16.14 -1.80 4.44
C PHE A 169 -16.53 -0.33 4.36
N ARG A 170 -17.52 0.00 3.53
CA ARG A 170 -18.08 1.35 3.45
C ARG A 170 -18.66 1.79 4.79
N ASP A 171 -19.52 0.95 5.39
CA ASP A 171 -20.17 1.22 6.67
C ASP A 171 -19.12 1.42 7.78
N TYR A 172 -18.08 0.59 7.80
CA TYR A 172 -16.96 0.75 8.70
C TYR A 172 -16.29 2.13 8.55
N LEU A 173 -15.98 2.56 7.33
CA LEU A 173 -15.35 3.86 7.09
C LEU A 173 -16.27 5.03 7.47
N LEU A 174 -17.57 4.92 7.29
CA LEU A 174 -18.54 5.91 7.74
C LEU A 174 -18.53 6.03 9.27
N ASN A 175 -18.46 4.91 9.99
CA ASN A 175 -18.31 4.88 11.45
C ASN A 175 -16.98 5.51 11.91
N GLN A 176 -15.93 5.40 11.09
CA GLN A 176 -14.65 6.09 11.28
C GLN A 176 -14.70 7.59 10.90
N LYS A 177 -15.91 8.15 10.64
CA LYS A 177 -16.15 9.55 10.25
C LYS A 177 -15.51 9.96 8.92
N VAL A 178 -15.22 9.02 8.04
CA VAL A 178 -14.81 9.32 6.68
C VAL A 178 -16.03 9.90 5.91
N LYS A 179 -15.83 10.99 5.18
CA LYS A 179 -16.90 11.60 4.38
C LYS A 179 -17.38 10.63 3.30
N ASN A 180 -18.70 10.45 3.19
CA ASN A 180 -19.30 9.55 2.22
C ASN A 180 -18.88 9.87 0.76
N SER A 181 -18.70 11.16 0.44
CA SER A 181 -18.25 11.62 -0.88
C SER A 181 -16.84 11.15 -1.26
N LYS A 182 -16.04 10.71 -0.30
CA LYS A 182 -14.70 10.16 -0.56
C LYS A 182 -14.72 8.64 -0.78
N ILE A 183 -15.79 7.93 -0.40
CA ILE A 183 -15.84 6.48 -0.41
C ILE A 183 -16.49 6.00 -1.71
N ALA A 184 -15.78 5.13 -2.43
CA ALA A 184 -16.31 4.48 -3.63
C ALA A 184 -16.13 2.96 -3.56
N GLU A 185 -17.14 2.21 -3.98
CA GLU A 185 -16.99 0.76 -4.14
C GLU A 185 -16.19 0.47 -5.41
N PHE A 186 -15.16 -0.35 -5.24
CA PHE A 186 -14.26 -0.73 -6.32
C PHE A 186 -14.16 -2.26 -6.38
N LYS A 187 -14.74 -2.84 -7.43
CA LYS A 187 -14.67 -4.27 -7.72
C LYS A 187 -13.78 -4.50 -8.92
N LEU A 188 -12.65 -5.15 -8.71
CA LEU A 188 -11.81 -5.59 -9.83
C LEU A 188 -12.55 -6.70 -10.57
N GLN A 189 -13.04 -6.41 -11.77
CA GLN A 189 -13.56 -7.43 -12.67
C GLN A 189 -12.36 -8.11 -13.36
N LEU A 190 -11.91 -9.22 -12.80
CA LEU A 190 -10.95 -10.08 -13.49
C LEU A 190 -11.67 -10.66 -14.72
N LYS A 191 -11.17 -10.40 -15.91
CA LYS A 191 -11.56 -11.19 -17.08
C LYS A 191 -11.25 -12.65 -16.74
N LYS A 192 -12.25 -13.51 -16.75
CA LYS A 192 -12.00 -14.96 -16.76
C LYS A 192 -11.16 -15.25 -17.99
N LEU A 193 -9.90 -15.63 -17.78
CA LEU A 193 -9.05 -16.25 -18.78
C LEU A 193 -9.59 -17.63 -19.12
#